data_7efaabf910600b4438d50c6ceb597d4f
#
_entry.id   7efaabf910600b4438d50c6ceb597d4f
#
_cell.length_a   1.000
_cell.length_b   1.000
_cell.length_c   1.000
_cell.angle_alpha   90.00
_cell.angle_beta   90.00
_cell.angle_gamma   90.00
#
_symmetry.space_group_name_H-M   'P 1'
#
loop_
_entity.id
_entity.type
_entity.pdbx_description
1 polymer ?
#
loop_
_entity_poly.entity_id
_entity_poly.type
_entity_poly.pdbx_seq_one_letter_code
_entity_poly.pdbx_strand_id
1 'polypeptide(L)'
;MSLLQLGMSLSRTQVMAAVLDAEGRQRRIERMATPTGYAALLDALTQLADRVDPTHALPFGLAIPGSTAPRSGRVRNCNLPFLNGRDLRPDLAAATSRRVRLANDADCLALSEARDGAGVRGRVVFGVILGEGVGGGVMIDGLPLTGADGSGGEWGHSPLPWPRPDEVPGPRCWCGLEGCMEQWVSIPALEREHQRLAHFARPIRLAEIVRQANDGAAAARSALEDYINRLGRGLAALCNLIDPDVIVLGGEGAELGLLYDQLQGAIAPYAISDGSAAVIVKAAHGDASIARGAAWLWPGTALARA
;
A
#
# COMPACT_ATOMS: atom_id res chain seq x y z
N MET A 1 -22.27 24.09 5.91
CA MET A 1 -20.91 23.84 5.36
C MET A 1 -20.70 22.33 5.38
N SER A 2 -20.41 21.69 4.23
CA SER A 2 -20.08 20.26 4.18
C SER A 2 -18.79 20.02 4.98
N LEU A 3 -18.79 18.99 5.81
CA LEU A 3 -17.63 18.62 6.61
C LEU A 3 -16.50 18.19 5.66
N LEU A 4 -15.40 18.93 5.65
CA LEU A 4 -14.22 18.58 4.86
C LEU A 4 -13.28 17.68 5.69
N GLN A 5 -12.54 16.82 5.02
CA GLN A 5 -11.54 15.93 5.61
C GLN A 5 -10.25 16.06 4.85
N LEU A 6 -9.13 16.15 5.57
CA LEU A 6 -7.79 16.26 5.01
C LEU A 6 -7.01 14.98 5.30
N GLY A 7 -6.46 14.39 4.26
CA GLY A 7 -5.54 13.26 4.37
C GLY A 7 -4.29 13.50 3.54
N MET A 8 -3.20 12.93 4.02
CA MET A 8 -1.91 12.96 3.33
C MET A 8 -1.33 11.55 3.21
N SER A 9 -0.64 11.30 2.12
CA SER A 9 0.18 10.10 1.97
C SER A 9 1.65 10.49 1.81
N LEU A 10 2.52 9.70 2.44
CA LEU A 10 3.96 9.86 2.38
C LEU A 10 4.57 8.62 1.72
N SER A 11 5.34 8.83 0.66
CA SER A 11 6.19 7.82 0.05
C SER A 11 7.65 8.28 0.02
N ARG A 12 8.56 7.47 -0.49
CA ARG A 12 9.97 7.86 -0.63
C ARG A 12 10.18 9.03 -1.58
N THR A 13 9.30 9.20 -2.55
CA THR A 13 9.47 10.17 -3.64
C THR A 13 8.50 11.34 -3.56
N GLN A 14 7.32 11.13 -2.96
CA GLN A 14 6.24 12.11 -3.02
C GLN A 14 5.45 12.16 -1.71
N VAL A 15 5.06 13.38 -1.33
CA VAL A 15 3.96 13.64 -0.39
C VAL A 15 2.76 14.12 -1.18
N MET A 16 1.59 13.56 -0.91
CA MET A 16 0.33 13.97 -1.52
C MET A 16 -0.67 14.35 -0.43
N ALA A 17 -1.39 15.45 -0.61
CA ALA A 17 -2.53 15.82 0.21
C ALA A 17 -3.82 15.76 -0.60
N ALA A 18 -4.89 15.23 -0.01
CA ALA A 18 -6.23 15.19 -0.58
C ALA A 18 -7.24 15.77 0.41
N VAL A 19 -8.11 16.66 -0.08
CA VAL A 19 -9.26 17.16 0.67
C VAL A 19 -10.53 16.55 0.09
N LEU A 20 -11.32 15.94 0.96
CA LEU A 20 -12.58 15.28 0.62
C LEU A 20 -13.74 16.01 1.28
N ASP A 21 -14.92 15.99 0.64
CA ASP A 21 -16.18 16.35 1.31
C ASP A 21 -16.80 15.15 2.05
N ALA A 22 -17.93 15.38 2.69
CA ALA A 22 -18.62 14.36 3.49
C ALA A 22 -19.08 13.14 2.66
N GLU A 23 -19.27 13.32 1.36
CA GLU A 23 -19.65 12.30 0.40
C GLU A 23 -18.44 11.60 -0.26
N GLY A 24 -17.21 11.94 0.19
CA GLY A 24 -15.98 11.38 -0.35
C GLY A 24 -15.51 11.99 -1.67
N ARG A 25 -16.18 13.03 -2.19
CA ARG A 25 -15.74 13.66 -3.44
C ARG A 25 -14.47 14.46 -3.20
N GLN A 26 -13.47 14.23 -4.02
CA GLN A 26 -12.21 14.94 -3.97
C GLN A 26 -12.40 16.42 -4.37
N ARG A 27 -12.11 17.33 -3.46
CA ARG A 27 -12.22 18.78 -3.65
C ARG A 27 -10.90 19.42 -4.02
N ARG A 28 -9.82 18.88 -3.51
CA ARG A 28 -8.47 19.36 -3.78
C ARG A 28 -7.45 18.23 -3.69
N ILE A 29 -6.42 18.32 -4.51
CA ILE A 29 -5.24 17.47 -4.43
C ILE A 29 -4.00 18.31 -4.68
N GLU A 30 -2.97 18.12 -3.87
CA GLU A 30 -1.68 18.78 -3.99
C GLU A 30 -0.57 17.74 -3.81
N ARG A 31 0.55 17.99 -4.48
CA ARG A 31 1.70 17.09 -4.42
C ARG A 31 2.99 17.88 -4.25
N MET A 32 3.96 17.24 -3.61
CA MET A 32 5.34 17.75 -3.54
C MET A 32 6.32 16.59 -3.42
N ALA A 33 7.57 16.83 -3.78
CA ALA A 33 8.63 15.85 -3.56
C ALA A 33 8.86 15.62 -2.06
N THR A 34 9.12 14.38 -1.67
CA THR A 34 9.49 14.05 -0.30
C THR A 34 10.88 14.61 0.00
N PRO A 35 11.03 15.48 0.99
CA PRO A 35 12.34 15.99 1.37
C PRO A 35 13.18 14.95 2.11
N THR A 36 14.47 15.13 2.10
CA THR A 36 15.41 14.31 2.86
C THR A 36 15.58 14.88 4.28
N GLY A 37 15.27 14.08 5.30
CA GLY A 37 15.44 14.45 6.69
C GLY A 37 14.17 14.88 7.42
N TYR A 38 14.21 14.69 8.73
CA TYR A 38 13.03 14.79 9.59
C TYR A 38 12.45 16.21 9.67
N ALA A 39 13.31 17.21 9.96
CA ALA A 39 12.86 18.61 10.10
C ALA A 39 12.25 19.14 8.79
N ALA A 40 12.94 18.90 7.66
CA ALA A 40 12.46 19.31 6.36
C ALA A 40 11.12 18.62 5.99
N LEU A 41 10.89 17.37 6.44
CA LEU A 41 9.60 16.71 6.25
C LEU A 41 8.49 17.34 7.08
N LEU A 42 8.74 17.71 8.34
CA LEU A 42 7.77 18.42 9.17
C LEU A 42 7.36 19.76 8.52
N ASP A 43 8.34 20.52 8.06
CA ASP A 43 8.10 21.81 7.36
C ASP A 43 7.28 21.59 6.08
N ALA A 44 7.63 20.58 5.29
CA ALA A 44 6.95 20.26 4.04
C ALA A 44 5.49 19.85 4.27
N LEU A 45 5.23 18.99 5.26
CA LEU A 45 3.86 18.58 5.62
C LEU A 45 3.03 19.75 6.14
N THR A 46 3.66 20.64 6.93
CA THR A 46 3.01 21.90 7.42
C THR A 46 2.63 22.78 6.24
N GLN A 47 3.58 23.08 5.35
CA GLN A 47 3.32 23.92 4.17
C GLN A 47 2.25 23.31 3.26
N LEU A 48 2.23 21.98 3.12
CA LEU A 48 1.24 21.31 2.30
C LEU A 48 -0.15 21.37 2.94
N ALA A 49 -0.24 21.19 4.26
CA ALA A 49 -1.48 21.34 5.02
C ALA A 49 -2.06 22.76 4.87
N ASP A 50 -1.22 23.77 5.02
CA ASP A 50 -1.64 25.18 4.93
C ASP A 50 -2.06 25.59 3.52
N ARG A 51 -1.40 25.03 2.51
CA ARG A 51 -1.82 25.24 1.10
C ARG A 51 -3.20 24.69 0.82
N VAL A 52 -3.54 23.49 1.34
CA VAL A 52 -4.84 22.88 1.05
C VAL A 52 -5.95 23.31 1.99
N ASP A 53 -5.61 23.77 3.20
CA ASP A 53 -6.53 24.34 4.20
C ASP A 53 -5.93 25.57 4.89
N PRO A 54 -5.99 26.77 4.24
CA PRO A 54 -5.46 28.01 4.80
C PRO A 54 -6.16 28.47 6.09
N THR A 55 -7.32 27.90 6.39
CA THR A 55 -8.10 28.27 7.59
C THR A 55 -7.63 27.56 8.85
N HIS A 56 -6.74 26.57 8.72
CA HIS A 56 -6.24 25.71 9.80
C HIS A 56 -7.37 24.98 10.57
N ALA A 57 -8.54 24.81 9.97
CA ALA A 57 -9.73 24.27 10.62
C ALA A 57 -9.76 22.74 10.64
N LEU A 58 -9.06 22.08 9.68
CA LEU A 58 -9.16 20.65 9.51
C LEU A 58 -8.08 19.90 10.30
N PRO A 59 -8.47 18.87 11.07
CA PRO A 59 -7.52 17.84 11.47
C PRO A 59 -7.10 17.05 10.23
N PHE A 60 -5.93 16.41 10.26
CA PHE A 60 -5.53 15.56 9.13
C PHE A 60 -5.05 14.16 9.55
N GLY A 61 -5.24 13.22 8.65
CA GLY A 61 -4.62 11.91 8.70
C GLY A 61 -3.35 11.91 7.85
N LEU A 62 -2.33 11.17 8.28
CA LEU A 62 -1.13 10.92 7.51
C LEU A 62 -0.89 9.42 7.39
N ALA A 63 -0.89 8.93 6.17
CA ALA A 63 -0.44 7.58 5.82
C ALA A 63 1.08 7.56 5.70
N ILE A 64 1.73 6.64 6.39
CA ILE A 64 3.19 6.46 6.38
C ILE A 64 3.55 5.06 5.88
N PRO A 65 4.68 4.90 5.19
CA PRO A 65 5.17 3.58 4.76
C PRO A 65 5.89 2.88 5.92
N GLY A 66 5.13 2.52 6.94
CA GLY A 66 5.56 1.94 8.20
C GLY A 66 4.42 1.94 9.21
N SER A 67 4.72 1.68 10.46
CA SER A 67 3.73 1.62 11.54
C SER A 67 4.15 2.43 12.76
N THR A 68 3.25 2.58 13.73
CA THR A 68 3.55 3.15 15.04
C THR A 68 3.52 2.09 16.11
N ALA A 69 4.50 2.09 17.00
CA ALA A 69 4.55 1.16 18.12
C ALA A 69 3.42 1.48 19.11
N PRO A 70 2.49 0.54 19.44
CA PRO A 70 1.32 0.85 20.27
C PRO A 70 1.66 1.40 21.67
N ARG A 71 2.77 0.94 22.26
CA ARG A 71 3.18 1.34 23.60
C ARG A 71 3.85 2.73 23.67
N SER A 72 4.66 3.08 22.66
CA SER A 72 5.43 4.33 22.66
C SER A 72 4.85 5.40 21.74
N GLY A 73 4.02 5.03 20.76
CA GLY A 73 3.56 5.93 19.69
C GLY A 73 4.62 6.28 18.65
N ARG A 74 5.84 5.76 18.78
CA ARG A 74 6.95 6.06 17.87
C ARG A 74 6.85 5.31 16.56
N VAL A 75 7.27 5.94 15.49
CA VAL A 75 7.34 5.31 14.16
C VAL A 75 8.36 4.18 14.17
N ARG A 76 7.99 3.08 13.52
CA ARG A 76 8.84 1.89 13.33
C ARG A 76 8.59 1.26 11.95
N ASN A 77 9.50 0.38 11.53
CA ASN A 77 9.40 -0.38 10.27
C ASN A 77 9.11 0.53 9.06
N CYS A 78 9.64 1.76 9.09
CA CYS A 78 9.43 2.72 8.03
C CYS A 78 10.59 2.66 7.03
N ASN A 79 10.26 2.60 5.73
CA ASN A 79 11.23 2.61 4.65
C ASN A 79 11.88 4.00 4.41
N LEU A 80 11.49 5.00 5.22
CA LEU A 80 12.18 6.27 5.41
C LEU A 80 12.93 6.24 6.75
N PRO A 81 14.23 5.86 6.77
CA PRO A 81 14.94 5.53 8.02
C PRO A 81 14.96 6.66 9.04
N PHE A 82 14.95 7.92 8.59
CA PHE A 82 14.96 9.09 9.47
C PHE A 82 13.68 9.28 10.29
N LEU A 83 12.59 8.52 9.99
CA LEU A 83 11.35 8.50 10.75
C LEU A 83 11.37 7.48 11.89
N ASN A 84 12.15 6.40 11.78
CA ASN A 84 12.16 5.35 12.78
C ASN A 84 12.63 5.88 14.15
N GLY A 85 11.84 5.57 15.19
CA GLY A 85 12.06 6.05 16.56
C GLY A 85 11.57 7.46 16.84
N ARG A 86 11.00 8.18 15.86
CA ARG A 86 10.47 9.54 16.03
C ARG A 86 9.05 9.55 16.60
N ASP A 87 8.75 10.59 17.34
CA ASP A 87 7.41 10.91 17.87
C ASP A 87 6.61 11.74 16.86
N LEU A 88 6.50 11.24 15.62
CA LEU A 88 5.99 11.98 14.46
C LEU A 88 4.61 12.64 14.68
N ARG A 89 3.70 11.94 15.35
CA ARG A 89 2.36 12.47 15.60
C ARG A 89 2.35 13.73 16.47
N PRO A 90 2.94 13.74 17.68
CA PRO A 90 3.00 14.96 18.50
C PRO A 90 3.84 16.06 17.85
N ASP A 91 4.93 15.74 17.17
CA ASP A 91 5.78 16.72 16.50
C ASP A 91 5.00 17.44 15.36
N LEU A 92 4.25 16.68 14.55
CA LEU A 92 3.37 17.25 13.52
C LEU A 92 2.21 18.06 14.14
N ALA A 93 1.62 17.57 15.22
CA ALA A 93 0.55 18.30 15.89
C ALA A 93 1.05 19.66 16.42
N ALA A 94 2.26 19.71 16.96
CA ALA A 94 2.90 20.94 17.41
C ALA A 94 3.25 21.87 16.23
N ALA A 95 3.86 21.33 15.16
CA ALA A 95 4.28 22.12 14.00
C ALA A 95 3.10 22.72 13.24
N THR A 96 1.98 22.00 13.13
CA THR A 96 0.82 22.41 12.35
C THR A 96 -0.28 23.07 13.17
N SER A 97 -0.21 23.00 14.52
CA SER A 97 -1.31 23.36 15.43
C SER A 97 -2.63 22.62 15.12
N ARG A 98 -2.54 21.40 14.57
CA ARG A 98 -3.70 20.59 14.15
C ARG A 98 -3.70 19.26 14.89
N ARG A 99 -4.86 18.63 14.99
CA ARG A 99 -4.96 17.23 15.42
C ARG A 99 -4.50 16.31 14.28
N VAL A 100 -3.64 15.35 14.60
CA VAL A 100 -3.03 14.42 13.63
C VAL A 100 -3.34 12.98 14.01
N ARG A 101 -3.68 12.16 13.02
CA ARG A 101 -3.71 10.69 13.10
C ARG A 101 -2.72 10.10 12.12
N LEU A 102 -2.04 9.03 12.53
CA LEU A 102 -1.14 8.26 11.68
C LEU A 102 -1.74 6.88 11.42
N ALA A 103 -1.54 6.35 10.22
CA ALA A 103 -1.83 4.96 9.88
C ALA A 103 -0.79 4.45 8.88
N ASN A 104 -0.74 3.13 8.71
CA ASN A 104 0.03 2.53 7.64
C ASN A 104 -0.58 2.86 6.27
N ASP A 105 0.24 2.95 5.23
CA ASP A 105 -0.19 3.30 3.87
C ASP A 105 -1.11 2.25 3.24
N ALA A 106 -0.85 0.96 3.46
CA ALA A 106 -1.71 -0.10 2.95
C ALA A 106 -3.05 -0.18 3.71
N ASP A 107 -3.07 0.12 5.02
CA ASP A 107 -4.32 0.28 5.76
C ASP A 107 -5.15 1.43 5.20
N CYS A 108 -4.50 2.54 4.85
CA CYS A 108 -5.19 3.68 4.23
C CYS A 108 -5.71 3.34 2.83
N LEU A 109 -4.95 2.58 2.02
CA LEU A 109 -5.44 2.07 0.73
C LEU A 109 -6.72 1.24 0.95
N ALA A 110 -6.64 0.24 1.83
CA ALA A 110 -7.77 -0.65 2.12
C ALA A 110 -8.99 0.12 2.65
N LEU A 111 -8.78 1.09 3.56
CA LEU A 111 -9.83 1.93 4.11
C LEU A 111 -10.52 2.77 3.03
N SER A 112 -9.76 3.42 2.14
CA SER A 112 -10.31 4.19 1.03
C SER A 112 -11.18 3.33 0.13
N GLU A 113 -10.61 2.22 -0.33
CA GLU A 113 -11.26 1.36 -1.31
C GLU A 113 -12.45 0.59 -0.75
N ALA A 114 -12.42 0.21 0.53
CA ALA A 114 -13.57 -0.41 1.20
C ALA A 114 -14.69 0.61 1.49
N ARG A 115 -14.37 1.89 1.64
CA ARG A 115 -15.37 2.90 1.99
C ARG A 115 -16.16 3.43 0.81
N ASP A 116 -15.48 3.81 -0.27
CA ASP A 116 -16.11 4.44 -1.43
C ASP A 116 -15.43 4.09 -2.77
N GLY A 117 -14.57 3.06 -2.77
CA GLY A 117 -13.83 2.60 -3.93
C GLY A 117 -14.23 1.22 -4.43
N ALA A 118 -13.26 0.51 -5.00
CA ALA A 118 -13.47 -0.79 -5.65
C ALA A 118 -13.89 -1.91 -4.69
N GLY A 119 -13.59 -1.77 -3.38
CA GLY A 119 -13.93 -2.74 -2.34
C GLY A 119 -15.25 -2.48 -1.60
N VAL A 120 -16.04 -1.47 -1.99
CA VAL A 120 -17.23 -1.01 -1.22
C VAL A 120 -18.29 -2.07 -0.95
N ARG A 121 -18.33 -3.16 -1.73
CA ARG A 121 -19.29 -4.27 -1.55
C ARG A 121 -18.77 -5.42 -0.71
N GLY A 122 -17.47 -5.44 -0.39
CA GLY A 122 -16.85 -6.49 0.39
C GLY A 122 -17.02 -6.26 1.89
N ARG A 123 -17.32 -7.32 2.63
CA ARG A 123 -17.23 -7.32 4.09
C ARG A 123 -15.78 -7.47 4.54
N VAL A 124 -15.04 -8.37 3.89
CA VAL A 124 -13.61 -8.57 4.06
C VAL A 124 -12.91 -8.07 2.81
N VAL A 125 -12.19 -6.96 2.93
CA VAL A 125 -11.44 -6.34 1.84
C VAL A 125 -9.95 -6.38 2.16
N PHE A 126 -9.16 -6.90 1.23
CA PHE A 126 -7.71 -6.88 1.32
C PHE A 126 -7.12 -5.90 0.31
N GLY A 127 -6.58 -4.79 0.82
CA GLY A 127 -5.84 -3.83 0.01
C GLY A 127 -4.38 -4.25 -0.12
N VAL A 128 -3.86 -4.26 -1.34
CA VAL A 128 -2.46 -4.64 -1.65
C VAL A 128 -1.76 -3.48 -2.32
N ILE A 129 -0.63 -3.05 -1.80
CA ILE A 129 0.29 -2.14 -2.47
C ILE A 129 1.36 -2.97 -3.18
N LEU A 130 1.46 -2.83 -4.50
CA LEU A 130 2.52 -3.37 -5.35
C LEU A 130 3.36 -2.22 -5.88
N GLY A 131 4.45 -1.90 -5.20
CA GLY A 131 5.28 -0.74 -5.50
C GLY A 131 6.77 -0.99 -5.24
N GLU A 132 7.49 0.02 -4.74
CA GLU A 132 8.88 -0.13 -4.26
C GLU A 132 9.00 -1.16 -3.14
N GLY A 133 7.95 -1.29 -2.31
CA GLY A 133 7.73 -2.36 -1.36
C GLY A 133 6.40 -3.06 -1.63
N VAL A 134 6.04 -3.98 -0.73
CA VAL A 134 4.77 -4.71 -0.77
C VAL A 134 4.07 -4.55 0.58
N GLY A 135 2.94 -3.87 0.57
CA GLY A 135 2.10 -3.67 1.75
C GLY A 135 0.77 -4.40 1.64
N GLY A 136 0.12 -4.60 2.78
CA GLY A 136 -1.24 -5.12 2.85
C GLY A 136 -2.03 -4.48 3.99
N GLY A 137 -3.30 -4.19 3.73
CA GLY A 137 -4.26 -3.71 4.73
C GLY A 137 -5.54 -4.53 4.67
N VAL A 138 -6.08 -4.88 5.81
CA VAL A 138 -7.29 -5.70 5.93
C VAL A 138 -8.42 -4.87 6.52
N MET A 139 -9.56 -4.86 5.85
CA MET A 139 -10.80 -4.28 6.36
C MET A 139 -11.82 -5.39 6.60
N ILE A 140 -12.44 -5.40 7.78
CA ILE A 140 -13.52 -6.33 8.15
C ILE A 140 -14.71 -5.51 8.61
N ASP A 141 -15.86 -5.66 7.94
CA ASP A 141 -17.08 -4.90 8.21
C ASP A 141 -16.83 -3.37 8.28
N GLY A 142 -15.97 -2.85 7.40
CA GLY A 142 -15.61 -1.42 7.32
C GLY A 142 -14.62 -0.93 8.38
N LEU A 143 -14.04 -1.82 9.20
CA LEU A 143 -13.06 -1.51 10.23
C LEU A 143 -11.69 -2.11 9.88
N PRO A 144 -10.58 -1.39 10.10
CA PRO A 144 -9.25 -1.91 9.85
C PRO A 144 -8.85 -2.97 10.89
N LEU A 145 -8.26 -4.07 10.42
CA LEU A 145 -7.62 -5.07 11.27
C LEU A 145 -6.22 -4.62 11.65
N THR A 146 -6.10 -3.83 12.69
CA THR A 146 -4.80 -3.31 13.13
C THR A 146 -3.95 -4.34 13.89
N GLY A 147 -4.59 -5.30 14.55
CA GLY A 147 -3.91 -6.28 15.42
C GLY A 147 -3.38 -5.68 16.72
N ALA A 148 -2.84 -6.54 17.58
CA ALA A 148 -2.37 -6.17 18.92
C ALA A 148 -1.15 -5.23 18.89
N ASP A 149 -0.30 -5.38 17.88
CA ASP A 149 0.92 -4.58 17.69
C ASP A 149 0.81 -3.57 16.54
N GLY A 150 -0.38 -3.38 15.94
CA GLY A 150 -0.51 -2.51 14.77
C GLY A 150 0.23 -3.05 13.54
N SER A 151 0.33 -4.37 13.40
CA SER A 151 1.01 -5.07 12.30
C SER A 151 0.04 -5.97 11.52
N GLY A 152 -1.26 -5.76 11.65
CA GLY A 152 -2.24 -6.47 10.83
C GLY A 152 -1.99 -6.19 9.35
N GLY A 153 -1.96 -7.23 8.51
CA GLY A 153 -1.74 -7.04 7.08
C GLY A 153 -0.29 -6.99 6.61
N GLU A 154 0.71 -7.17 7.47
CA GLU A 154 2.16 -7.20 7.12
C GLU A 154 2.56 -8.46 6.32
N TRP A 155 1.75 -8.85 5.33
CA TRP A 155 1.97 -10.05 4.51
C TRP A 155 3.21 -9.96 3.62
N GLY A 156 3.64 -8.75 3.28
CA GLY A 156 4.87 -8.51 2.53
C GLY A 156 6.12 -9.08 3.20
N HIS A 157 6.07 -9.26 4.53
CA HIS A 157 7.14 -9.88 5.31
C HIS A 157 6.90 -11.35 5.68
N SER A 158 5.82 -11.95 5.19
CA SER A 158 5.63 -13.39 5.24
C SER A 158 6.54 -14.09 4.22
N PRO A 159 6.99 -15.32 4.47
CA PRO A 159 7.78 -16.05 3.48
C PRO A 159 6.95 -16.38 2.24
N LEU A 160 7.59 -16.48 1.07
CA LEU A 160 6.94 -16.93 -0.16
C LEU A 160 6.35 -18.34 0.07
N PRO A 161 5.00 -18.51 -0.07
CA PRO A 161 4.37 -19.81 0.15
C PRO A 161 4.72 -20.80 -0.98
N TRP A 162 4.78 -22.10 -0.62
CA TRP A 162 5.08 -23.19 -1.56
C TRP A 162 6.27 -22.87 -2.47
N PRO A 163 7.45 -22.54 -1.90
CA PRO A 163 8.59 -22.13 -2.71
C PRO A 163 9.10 -23.29 -3.57
N ARG A 164 9.54 -22.96 -4.78
CA ARG A 164 10.26 -23.91 -5.63
C ARG A 164 11.69 -24.12 -5.09
N PRO A 165 12.39 -25.22 -5.46
CA PRO A 165 13.76 -25.47 -4.98
C PRO A 165 14.75 -24.33 -5.31
N ASP A 166 14.58 -23.65 -6.43
CA ASP A 166 15.41 -22.50 -6.86
C ASP A 166 15.04 -21.17 -6.15
N GLU A 167 13.97 -21.18 -5.35
CA GLU A 167 13.54 -20.03 -4.55
C GLU A 167 13.98 -20.15 -3.08
N VAL A 168 14.76 -21.16 -2.72
CA VAL A 168 15.23 -21.41 -1.33
C VAL A 168 16.77 -21.52 -1.29
N PRO A 169 17.44 -20.75 -0.39
CA PRO A 169 16.91 -19.66 0.43
C PRO A 169 16.52 -18.47 -0.44
N GLY A 170 15.49 -17.74 -0.04
CA GLY A 170 15.07 -16.55 -0.78
C GLY A 170 15.99 -15.35 -0.54
N PRO A 171 15.81 -14.24 -1.28
CA PRO A 171 16.60 -13.02 -1.09
C PRO A 171 16.43 -12.45 0.32
N ARG A 172 17.52 -11.82 0.81
CA ARG A 172 17.50 -11.18 2.13
C ARG A 172 16.61 -9.95 2.11
N CYS A 173 15.71 -9.85 3.07
CA CYS A 173 14.84 -8.71 3.28
C CYS A 173 15.46 -7.71 4.26
N TRP A 174 15.11 -6.43 4.15
CA TRP A 174 15.53 -5.39 5.08
C TRP A 174 15.00 -5.63 6.52
N CYS A 175 13.90 -6.39 6.68
CA CYS A 175 13.38 -6.79 8.00
C CYS A 175 14.30 -7.78 8.74
N GLY A 176 15.36 -8.27 8.08
CA GLY A 176 16.33 -9.21 8.63
C GLY A 176 16.06 -10.69 8.29
N LEU A 177 14.90 -11.00 7.74
CA LEU A 177 14.51 -12.36 7.30
C LEU A 177 14.88 -12.59 5.83
N GLU A 178 14.78 -13.84 5.38
CA GLU A 178 15.01 -14.24 3.99
C GLU A 178 13.71 -14.76 3.35
N GLY A 179 13.55 -14.54 2.06
CA GLY A 179 12.43 -15.06 1.28
C GLY A 179 11.08 -14.37 1.51
N CYS A 180 11.05 -13.19 2.13
CA CYS A 180 9.81 -12.42 2.29
C CYS A 180 9.14 -12.15 0.95
N MET A 181 7.81 -12.14 0.90
CA MET A 181 7.00 -11.84 -0.28
C MET A 181 7.46 -10.57 -1.01
N GLU A 182 7.80 -9.51 -0.27
CA GLU A 182 8.30 -8.25 -0.83
C GLU A 182 9.52 -8.45 -1.74
N GLN A 183 10.41 -9.38 -1.40
CA GLN A 183 11.62 -9.64 -2.17
C GLN A 183 11.33 -10.36 -3.50
N TRP A 184 10.11 -10.83 -3.71
CA TRP A 184 9.66 -11.57 -4.88
C TRP A 184 8.66 -10.81 -5.75
N VAL A 185 7.77 -9.98 -5.11
CA VAL A 185 6.65 -9.35 -5.79
C VAL A 185 6.60 -7.83 -5.64
N SER A 186 7.68 -7.18 -5.20
CA SER A 186 7.84 -5.73 -5.37
C SER A 186 8.29 -5.41 -6.82
N ILE A 187 8.10 -4.17 -7.26
CA ILE A 187 8.57 -3.75 -8.58
C ILE A 187 10.09 -3.90 -8.74
N PRO A 188 10.93 -3.48 -7.75
CA PRO A 188 12.35 -3.78 -7.81
C PRO A 188 12.69 -5.27 -7.88
N ALA A 189 11.87 -6.14 -7.29
CA ALA A 189 12.07 -7.59 -7.39
C ALA A 189 11.84 -8.10 -8.83
N LEU A 190 10.78 -7.65 -9.48
CA LEU A 190 10.50 -7.95 -10.89
C LEU A 190 11.61 -7.40 -11.80
N GLU A 191 12.07 -6.16 -11.58
CA GLU A 191 13.15 -5.54 -12.35
C GLU A 191 14.46 -6.35 -12.20
N ARG A 192 14.80 -6.82 -10.99
CA ARG A 192 15.96 -7.68 -10.74
C ARG A 192 15.83 -9.05 -11.41
N GLU A 193 14.64 -9.66 -11.35
CA GLU A 193 14.41 -10.96 -12.00
C GLU A 193 14.53 -10.86 -13.50
N HIS A 194 13.98 -9.83 -14.12
CA HIS A 194 14.17 -9.56 -15.55
C HIS A 194 15.65 -9.34 -15.88
N GLN A 195 16.38 -8.54 -15.09
CA GLN A 195 17.81 -8.32 -15.26
C GLN A 195 18.59 -9.65 -15.28
N ARG A 196 18.27 -10.55 -14.34
CA ARG A 196 18.90 -11.88 -14.25
C ARG A 196 18.63 -12.73 -15.48
N LEU A 197 17.37 -12.80 -15.92
CA LEU A 197 16.95 -13.60 -17.07
C LEU A 197 17.47 -13.05 -18.40
N ALA A 198 17.53 -11.74 -18.53
CA ALA A 198 18.03 -11.07 -19.76
C ALA A 198 19.55 -10.88 -19.78
N HIS A 199 20.26 -11.27 -18.69
CA HIS A 199 21.71 -11.05 -18.53
C HIS A 199 22.13 -9.58 -18.69
N PHE A 200 21.28 -8.63 -18.26
CA PHE A 200 21.58 -7.22 -18.33
C PHE A 200 22.55 -6.78 -17.22
N ALA A 201 23.42 -5.82 -17.53
CA ALA A 201 24.33 -5.23 -16.56
C ALA A 201 23.60 -4.44 -15.45
N ARG A 202 22.41 -3.91 -15.75
CA ARG A 202 21.57 -3.12 -14.83
C ARG A 202 20.10 -3.45 -15.06
N PRO A 203 19.25 -3.32 -14.01
CA PRO A 203 17.81 -3.47 -14.16
C PRO A 203 17.25 -2.35 -15.04
N ILE A 204 16.18 -2.66 -15.76
CA ILE A 204 15.37 -1.69 -16.50
C ILE A 204 14.03 -1.51 -15.81
N ARG A 205 13.37 -0.41 -16.08
CA ARG A 205 12.12 -0.05 -15.45
C ARG A 205 10.96 -0.93 -15.92
N LEU A 206 9.95 -1.10 -15.04
CA LEU A 206 8.75 -1.89 -15.28
C LEU A 206 8.13 -1.63 -16.65
N ALA A 207 7.94 -0.36 -17.03
CA ALA A 207 7.34 0.01 -18.31
C ALA A 207 8.10 -0.56 -19.51
N GLU A 208 9.43 -0.59 -19.42
CA GLU A 208 10.30 -1.14 -20.49
C GLU A 208 10.23 -2.68 -20.50
N ILE A 209 10.12 -3.34 -19.35
CA ILE A 209 9.91 -4.79 -19.26
C ILE A 209 8.59 -5.18 -19.94
N VAL A 210 7.51 -4.44 -19.64
CA VAL A 210 6.20 -4.65 -20.27
C VAL A 210 6.27 -4.46 -21.78
N ARG A 211 6.95 -3.41 -22.26
CA ARG A 211 7.14 -3.18 -23.70
C ARG A 211 7.88 -4.37 -24.34
N GLN A 212 9.00 -4.80 -23.77
CA GLN A 212 9.79 -5.93 -24.28
C GLN A 212 8.99 -7.24 -24.29
N ALA A 213 8.17 -7.48 -23.27
CA ALA A 213 7.29 -8.65 -23.24
C ALA A 213 6.27 -8.64 -24.38
N ASN A 214 5.67 -7.47 -24.65
CA ASN A 214 4.75 -7.28 -25.78
C ASN A 214 5.45 -7.46 -27.14
N ASP A 215 6.70 -7.03 -27.25
CA ASP A 215 7.54 -7.21 -28.44
C ASP A 215 8.05 -8.68 -28.59
N GLY A 216 7.72 -9.55 -27.64
CA GLY A 216 8.02 -10.97 -27.74
C GLY A 216 9.32 -11.42 -27.05
N ALA A 217 10.00 -10.54 -26.29
CA ALA A 217 11.24 -10.91 -25.59
C ALA A 217 10.97 -11.98 -24.53
N ALA A 218 11.62 -13.14 -24.67
CA ALA A 218 11.40 -14.30 -23.80
C ALA A 218 11.71 -14.00 -22.33
N ALA A 219 12.83 -13.32 -22.04
CA ALA A 219 13.22 -12.98 -20.66
C ALA A 219 12.18 -12.09 -19.96
N ALA A 220 11.61 -11.12 -20.69
CA ALA A 220 10.59 -10.23 -20.14
C ALA A 220 9.27 -10.97 -19.85
N ARG A 221 8.85 -11.87 -20.75
CA ARG A 221 7.68 -12.71 -20.54
C ARG A 221 7.86 -13.64 -19.34
N SER A 222 9.01 -14.35 -19.27
CA SER A 222 9.29 -15.24 -18.13
C SER A 222 9.35 -14.49 -16.80
N ALA A 223 9.92 -13.28 -16.78
CA ALA A 223 9.93 -12.46 -15.54
C ALA A 223 8.52 -12.10 -15.08
N LEU A 224 7.62 -11.73 -15.99
CA LEU A 224 6.21 -11.42 -15.68
C LEU A 224 5.44 -12.68 -15.26
N GLU A 225 5.66 -13.81 -15.91
CA GLU A 225 5.05 -15.09 -15.55
C GLU A 225 5.45 -15.54 -14.13
N ASP A 226 6.74 -15.47 -13.80
CA ASP A 226 7.24 -15.75 -12.46
C ASP A 226 6.68 -14.79 -11.42
N TYR A 227 6.60 -13.51 -11.74
CA TYR A 227 5.98 -12.50 -10.87
C TYR A 227 4.53 -12.83 -10.55
N ILE A 228 3.72 -13.15 -11.58
CA ILE A 228 2.30 -13.50 -11.40
C ILE A 228 2.15 -14.79 -10.60
N ASN A 229 2.97 -15.81 -10.87
CA ASN A 229 2.95 -17.07 -10.14
C ASN A 229 3.26 -16.85 -8.65
N ARG A 230 4.32 -16.09 -8.33
CA ARG A 230 4.71 -15.78 -6.94
C ARG A 230 3.64 -14.95 -6.23
N LEU A 231 3.09 -13.94 -6.91
CA LEU A 231 2.00 -13.13 -6.37
C LEU A 231 0.75 -13.99 -6.13
N GLY A 232 0.39 -14.86 -7.08
CA GLY A 232 -0.73 -15.79 -6.96
C GLY A 232 -0.60 -16.72 -5.75
N ARG A 233 0.59 -17.27 -5.51
CA ARG A 233 0.85 -18.10 -4.31
C ARG A 233 0.68 -17.30 -3.02
N GLY A 234 1.21 -16.09 -2.96
CA GLY A 234 1.05 -15.21 -1.80
C GLY A 234 -0.41 -14.87 -1.51
N LEU A 235 -1.16 -14.50 -2.56
CA LEU A 235 -2.58 -14.20 -2.45
C LEU A 235 -3.41 -15.44 -2.10
N ALA A 236 -3.06 -16.62 -2.62
CA ALA A 236 -3.73 -17.88 -2.26
C ALA A 236 -3.57 -18.21 -0.77
N ALA A 237 -2.37 -18.06 -0.21
CA ALA A 237 -2.15 -18.24 1.22
C ALA A 237 -3.01 -17.28 2.05
N LEU A 238 -3.18 -16.06 1.57
CA LEU A 238 -4.01 -15.05 2.21
C LEU A 238 -5.50 -15.39 2.09
N CYS A 239 -5.97 -15.83 0.92
CA CYS A 239 -7.34 -16.33 0.73
C CYS A 239 -7.64 -17.50 1.69
N ASN A 240 -6.70 -18.41 1.87
CA ASN A 240 -6.86 -19.53 2.81
C ASN A 240 -6.91 -19.11 4.30
N LEU A 241 -6.46 -17.89 4.64
CA LEU A 241 -6.42 -17.39 6.02
C LEU A 241 -7.57 -16.47 6.37
N ILE A 242 -7.96 -15.57 5.47
CA ILE A 242 -8.95 -14.52 5.77
C ILE A 242 -10.15 -14.51 4.83
N ASP A 243 -10.14 -15.32 3.77
CA ASP A 243 -11.24 -15.49 2.80
C ASP A 243 -11.85 -14.13 2.37
N PRO A 244 -11.09 -13.25 1.70
CA PRO A 244 -11.57 -11.91 1.37
C PRO A 244 -12.62 -11.96 0.25
N ASP A 245 -13.64 -11.10 0.34
CA ASP A 245 -14.59 -10.89 -0.76
C ASP A 245 -13.92 -10.18 -1.94
N VAL A 246 -13.04 -9.22 -1.63
CA VAL A 246 -12.37 -8.38 -2.62
C VAL A 246 -10.90 -8.18 -2.28
N ILE A 247 -10.03 -8.36 -3.27
CA ILE A 247 -8.62 -7.98 -3.24
C ILE A 247 -8.44 -6.76 -4.12
N VAL A 248 -8.06 -5.63 -3.53
CA VAL A 248 -7.86 -4.37 -4.26
C VAL A 248 -6.36 -4.14 -4.45
N LEU A 249 -5.92 -4.06 -5.71
CA LEU A 249 -4.53 -3.80 -6.04
C LEU A 249 -4.28 -2.31 -6.25
N GLY A 250 -3.30 -1.77 -5.56
CA GLY A 250 -2.80 -0.40 -5.70
C GLY A 250 -1.29 -0.36 -5.92
N GLY A 251 -0.75 0.83 -6.17
CA GLY A 251 0.66 1.03 -6.50
C GLY A 251 0.97 0.83 -7.99
N GLU A 252 2.24 1.00 -8.36
CA GLU A 252 2.71 0.94 -9.76
C GLU A 252 2.42 -0.42 -10.41
N GLY A 253 2.58 -1.51 -9.66
CA GLY A 253 2.32 -2.87 -10.15
C GLY A 253 0.85 -3.12 -10.49
N ALA A 254 -0.08 -2.39 -9.88
CA ALA A 254 -1.51 -2.52 -10.20
C ALA A 254 -1.86 -2.00 -11.62
N GLU A 255 -0.93 -1.27 -12.27
CA GLU A 255 -1.09 -0.84 -13.67
C GLU A 255 -0.85 -1.98 -14.67
N LEU A 256 -0.31 -3.11 -14.23
CA LEU A 256 -0.12 -4.31 -15.07
C LEU A 256 -1.48 -4.97 -15.37
N GLY A 257 -2.07 -4.65 -16.53
CA GLY A 257 -3.37 -5.19 -16.96
C GLY A 257 -3.45 -6.71 -16.92
N LEU A 258 -2.35 -7.38 -17.25
CA LEU A 258 -2.26 -8.85 -17.23
C LEU A 258 -2.50 -9.50 -15.84
N LEU A 259 -2.38 -8.74 -14.74
CA LEU A 259 -2.70 -9.25 -13.40
C LEU A 259 -4.18 -9.62 -13.29
N TYR A 260 -5.07 -8.80 -13.85
CA TYR A 260 -6.51 -9.00 -13.74
C TYR A 260 -7.01 -10.19 -14.57
N ASP A 261 -6.27 -10.54 -15.62
CA ASP A 261 -6.57 -11.70 -16.47
C ASP A 261 -6.01 -13.01 -15.93
N GLN A 262 -4.89 -12.96 -15.20
CA GLN A 262 -4.10 -14.18 -14.89
C GLN A 262 -4.03 -14.53 -13.40
N LEU A 263 -4.20 -13.58 -12.48
CA LEU A 263 -4.04 -13.85 -11.05
C LEU A 263 -5.03 -14.88 -10.51
N GLN A 264 -6.28 -14.86 -10.99
CA GLN A 264 -7.26 -15.86 -10.57
C GLN A 264 -6.79 -17.29 -10.89
N GLY A 265 -6.24 -17.49 -12.11
CA GLY A 265 -5.63 -18.76 -12.50
C GLY A 265 -4.37 -19.12 -11.72
N ALA A 266 -3.59 -18.13 -11.28
CA ALA A 266 -2.40 -18.33 -10.48
C ALA A 266 -2.71 -18.65 -9.00
N ILE A 267 -3.84 -18.17 -8.47
CA ILE A 267 -4.33 -18.45 -7.11
C ILE A 267 -4.95 -19.84 -7.03
N ALA A 268 -5.78 -20.22 -8.00
CA ALA A 268 -6.63 -21.40 -7.96
C ALA A 268 -5.91 -22.73 -7.57
N PRO A 269 -4.69 -23.02 -8.04
CA PRO A 269 -3.98 -24.28 -7.67
C PRO A 269 -3.60 -24.38 -6.19
N TYR A 270 -3.60 -23.25 -5.46
CA TYR A 270 -3.15 -23.16 -4.07
C TYR A 270 -4.26 -22.78 -3.09
N ALA A 271 -5.45 -22.45 -3.59
CA ALA A 271 -6.62 -22.19 -2.76
C ALA A 271 -7.28 -23.48 -2.31
N ILE A 272 -7.68 -23.57 -1.02
CA ILE A 272 -8.37 -24.74 -0.46
C ILE A 272 -9.82 -24.87 -0.95
N SER A 273 -10.42 -23.76 -1.37
CA SER A 273 -11.77 -23.71 -1.96
C SER A 273 -11.74 -24.13 -3.43
N ASP A 274 -12.91 -24.33 -4.04
CA ASP A 274 -13.09 -24.68 -5.48
C ASP A 274 -12.59 -23.55 -6.44
N GLY A 275 -11.62 -22.80 -6.04
CA GLY A 275 -11.08 -21.58 -6.60
C GLY A 275 -11.38 -20.42 -5.67
N SER A 276 -10.49 -19.40 -5.61
CA SER A 276 -10.76 -18.23 -4.78
C SER A 276 -11.99 -17.50 -5.31
N ALA A 277 -12.98 -17.28 -4.44
CA ALA A 277 -14.15 -16.45 -4.74
C ALA A 277 -13.83 -14.95 -4.72
N ALA A 278 -12.66 -14.58 -4.22
CA ALA A 278 -12.23 -13.19 -4.12
C ALA A 278 -12.19 -12.50 -5.48
N VAL A 279 -12.85 -11.36 -5.60
CA VAL A 279 -12.78 -10.52 -6.80
C VAL A 279 -11.51 -9.68 -6.75
N ILE A 280 -10.66 -9.79 -7.77
CA ILE A 280 -9.42 -9.02 -7.87
C ILE A 280 -9.68 -7.78 -8.72
N VAL A 281 -9.47 -6.61 -8.14
CA VAL A 281 -9.78 -5.32 -8.79
C VAL A 281 -8.66 -4.30 -8.60
N LYS A 282 -8.59 -3.35 -9.52
CA LYS A 282 -7.71 -2.19 -9.39
C LYS A 282 -8.33 -1.18 -8.43
N ALA A 283 -7.50 -0.48 -7.67
CA ALA A 283 -7.91 0.64 -6.83
C ALA A 283 -8.64 1.71 -7.66
N ALA A 284 -9.87 2.05 -7.24
CA ALA A 284 -10.73 2.97 -7.98
C ALA A 284 -10.20 4.41 -7.98
N HIS A 285 -9.48 4.79 -6.92
CA HIS A 285 -8.97 6.16 -6.77
C HIS A 285 -7.48 6.28 -7.17
N GLY A 286 -6.88 5.21 -7.71
CA GLY A 286 -5.51 5.19 -8.22
C GLY A 286 -4.48 5.62 -7.16
N ASP A 287 -3.59 6.55 -7.54
CA ASP A 287 -2.54 7.06 -6.65
C ASP A 287 -3.07 7.90 -5.47
N ALA A 288 -4.30 8.41 -5.56
CA ALA A 288 -4.94 9.16 -4.49
C ALA A 288 -5.52 8.28 -3.38
N SER A 289 -5.71 6.96 -3.60
CA SER A 289 -6.38 6.06 -2.64
C SER A 289 -5.79 6.15 -1.24
N ILE A 290 -4.46 6.18 -1.10
CA ILE A 290 -3.78 6.23 0.19
C ILE A 290 -4.09 7.55 0.93
N ALA A 291 -3.96 8.69 0.25
CA ALA A 291 -4.25 10.00 0.86
C ALA A 291 -5.74 10.14 1.22
N ARG A 292 -6.64 9.57 0.41
CA ARG A 292 -8.08 9.50 0.70
C ARG A 292 -8.35 8.67 1.95
N GLY A 293 -7.74 7.49 2.06
CA GLY A 293 -7.84 6.66 3.26
C GLY A 293 -7.33 7.36 4.51
N ALA A 294 -6.24 8.10 4.39
CA ALA A 294 -5.75 8.95 5.49
C ALA A 294 -6.77 10.02 5.90
N ALA A 295 -7.49 10.64 4.96
CA ALA A 295 -8.58 11.57 5.28
C ALA A 295 -9.70 10.87 6.06
N TRP A 296 -10.04 9.64 5.72
CA TRP A 296 -11.05 8.83 6.40
C TRP A 296 -10.65 8.36 7.80
N LEU A 297 -9.43 8.56 8.25
CA LEU A 297 -9.05 8.32 9.66
C LEU A 297 -9.82 9.22 10.64
N TRP A 298 -10.37 10.33 10.15
CA TRP A 298 -11.26 11.19 10.91
C TRP A 298 -12.72 10.87 10.54
N PRO A 299 -13.52 10.27 11.44
CA PRO A 299 -14.91 9.98 11.14
C PRO A 299 -15.65 11.30 10.88
N GLY A 300 -16.29 11.40 9.72
CA GLY A 300 -17.37 12.34 9.53
C GLY A 300 -18.49 12.00 10.51
N THR A 301 -19.39 12.92 10.77
CA THR A 301 -20.49 12.80 11.74
C THR A 301 -21.37 11.55 11.60
N ALA A 302 -21.22 10.74 10.55
CA ALA A 302 -21.92 9.50 10.32
C ALA A 302 -21.38 8.28 11.10
N LEU A 303 -20.12 8.28 11.59
CA LEU A 303 -19.53 7.18 12.37
C LEU A 303 -19.50 7.43 13.90
N ALA A 304 -20.11 8.49 14.38
CA ALA A 304 -20.26 8.76 15.82
C ALA A 304 -21.41 7.92 16.47
N ARG A 305 -21.97 6.93 15.75
CA ARG A 305 -23.03 6.05 16.24
C ARG A 305 -22.66 4.59 15.97
N ALA A 306 -21.70 4.07 16.72
CA ALA A 306 -21.56 2.65 17.03
C ALA A 306 -20.72 2.52 18.30
#